data_e31277834e217bbe78b0cd12b829f3d9
#
_entry.id   e31277834e217bbe78b0cd12b829f3d9
#
_cell.length_a   1.000
_cell.length_b   1.000
_cell.length_c   1.000
_cell.angle_alpha   90.00
_cell.angle_beta   90.00
_cell.angle_gamma   90.00
#
_symmetry.space_group_name_H-M   'P 1'
#
loop_
_entity.id
_entity.type
_entity.pdbx_description
1 polymer ?
#
loop_
_entity_poly.entity_id
_entity_poly.type
_entity_poly.pdbx_seq_one_letter_code
_entity_poly.pdbx_strand_id
1 'polypeptide(L)'
;RDRLRSRGLGDVYKRQIKDLVELQDASNGDAKGFVDSVKEDIFSERIYVFTPKGDVQELPKDSGPIDFAYAIHTQVGEKATGAKVNGRMVPLTAKLKTGDVVEIITNAHSFGPSRDWIKMVKTTKARNRIRQFFKNQDKEASITKGRELLIAYFQEHGYIANKYLDKKHIEEILPRMSVRSAVSYTHLRAH
;
A
#
# COMPACT_ATOMS: atom_id res chain seq x y z
N ARG A 1 -35.25 -11.52 -16.46
CA ARG A 1 -34.44 -11.95 -17.64
C ARG A 1 -33.04 -11.36 -17.65
N ASP A 2 -32.73 -10.27 -16.90
CA ASP A 2 -31.41 -9.61 -16.92
C ASP A 2 -30.33 -10.23 -16.01
N ARG A 3 -30.71 -11.03 -15.01
CA ARG A 3 -29.74 -11.68 -14.10
C ARG A 3 -28.90 -12.79 -14.75
N LEU A 4 -29.35 -13.39 -15.84
CA LEU A 4 -28.60 -14.44 -16.54
C LEU A 4 -27.58 -13.88 -17.54
N ARG A 5 -27.77 -12.64 -18.02
CA ARG A 5 -26.88 -12.00 -18.99
C ARG A 5 -25.60 -11.46 -18.35
N SER A 6 -25.66 -11.01 -17.09
CA SER A 6 -24.50 -10.50 -16.36
C SER A 6 -23.52 -11.61 -15.90
N ARG A 7 -24.05 -12.84 -15.61
CA ARG A 7 -23.19 -13.99 -15.28
C ARG A 7 -22.34 -14.44 -16.45
N GLY A 8 -22.90 -14.48 -17.66
CA GLY A 8 -22.17 -14.90 -18.85
C GLY A 8 -21.03 -13.96 -19.25
N LEU A 9 -21.22 -12.63 -19.10
CA LEU A 9 -20.16 -11.65 -19.39
C LEU A 9 -18.97 -11.77 -18.44
N GLY A 10 -19.24 -11.94 -17.15
CA GLY A 10 -18.18 -12.13 -16.13
C GLY A 10 -17.33 -13.38 -16.37
N ASP A 11 -17.95 -14.46 -16.84
CA ASP A 11 -17.24 -15.72 -17.15
C ASP A 11 -16.42 -15.64 -18.43
N VAL A 12 -16.85 -14.86 -19.42
CA VAL A 12 -16.08 -14.59 -20.66
C VAL A 12 -14.85 -13.73 -20.34
N TYR A 13 -15.00 -12.67 -19.55
CA TYR A 13 -13.85 -11.85 -19.10
C TYR A 13 -12.88 -12.65 -18.24
N LYS A 14 -13.37 -13.51 -17.35
CA LYS A 14 -12.51 -14.41 -16.56
C LYS A 14 -11.68 -15.35 -17.40
N ARG A 15 -12.26 -15.92 -18.49
CA ARG A 15 -11.53 -16.77 -19.43
C ARG A 15 -10.47 -15.99 -20.20
N GLN A 16 -10.81 -14.83 -20.75
CA GLN A 16 -9.86 -13.99 -21.49
C GLN A 16 -8.68 -13.53 -20.64
N ILE A 17 -8.94 -13.18 -19.36
CA ILE A 17 -7.87 -12.81 -18.44
C ILE A 17 -7.03 -14.03 -18.06
N LYS A 18 -7.63 -15.22 -17.92
CA LYS A 18 -6.90 -16.46 -17.67
C LYS A 18 -5.94 -16.79 -18.80
N ASP A 19 -6.40 -16.67 -20.05
CA ASP A 19 -5.58 -16.92 -21.23
C ASP A 19 -4.43 -15.90 -21.38
N LEU A 20 -4.68 -14.61 -21.04
CA LEU A 20 -3.65 -13.56 -21.01
C LEU A 20 -2.60 -13.82 -19.92
N VAL A 21 -3.02 -14.33 -18.78
CA VAL A 21 -2.15 -14.63 -17.65
C VAL A 21 -1.28 -15.87 -17.93
N GLU A 22 -1.84 -16.91 -18.59
CA GLU A 22 -1.09 -18.10 -18.99
C GLU A 22 -0.05 -17.79 -20.08
N LEU A 23 -0.32 -16.81 -20.95
CA LEU A 23 0.63 -16.33 -21.97
C LEU A 23 1.78 -15.49 -21.37
N GLN A 24 1.58 -14.82 -20.25
CA GLN A 24 2.59 -14.03 -19.55
C GLN A 24 3.48 -14.85 -18.61
N ASP A 25 3.04 -16.02 -18.14
CA ASP A 25 3.85 -16.94 -17.31
C ASP A 25 5.10 -17.47 -18.06
N ALA A 26 5.17 -17.24 -19.38
CA ALA A 26 6.32 -17.64 -20.20
C ALA A 26 7.47 -16.60 -20.23
N SER A 27 7.34 -15.42 -19.65
CA SER A 27 8.30 -14.34 -19.93
C SER A 27 8.76 -13.42 -18.79
N ASN A 28 8.82 -13.75 -17.50
CA ASN A 28 9.75 -13.07 -16.55
C ASN A 28 9.35 -13.21 -15.07
N GLY A 29 10.34 -13.48 -14.22
CA GLY A 29 10.19 -13.80 -12.80
C GLY A 29 9.61 -12.69 -11.87
N ASP A 30 9.58 -11.43 -12.29
CA ASP A 30 8.99 -10.32 -11.51
C ASP A 30 7.47 -10.16 -11.79
N ALA A 31 7.03 -10.62 -12.94
CA ALA A 31 5.63 -10.64 -13.34
C ALA A 31 4.81 -11.69 -12.55
N LYS A 32 5.45 -12.75 -12.06
CA LYS A 32 4.77 -13.86 -11.38
C LYS A 32 4.06 -13.42 -10.09
N GLY A 33 4.72 -12.63 -9.26
CA GLY A 33 4.12 -12.11 -8.03
C GLY A 33 2.94 -11.16 -8.29
N PHE A 34 3.01 -10.36 -9.35
CA PHE A 34 1.92 -9.49 -9.77
C PHE A 34 0.73 -10.30 -10.33
N VAL A 35 1.02 -11.28 -11.18
CA VAL A 35 0.03 -12.16 -11.79
C VAL A 35 -0.68 -13.02 -10.75
N ASP A 36 0.04 -13.60 -9.79
CA ASP A 36 -0.55 -14.39 -8.70
C ASP A 36 -1.46 -13.53 -7.82
N SER A 37 -1.08 -12.28 -7.53
CA SER A 37 -1.93 -11.32 -6.82
C SER A 37 -3.23 -11.00 -7.60
N VAL A 38 -3.12 -10.81 -8.91
CA VAL A 38 -4.28 -10.51 -9.77
C VAL A 38 -5.19 -11.73 -9.91
N LYS A 39 -4.63 -12.94 -10.04
CA LYS A 39 -5.39 -14.19 -10.03
C LYS A 39 -6.20 -14.35 -8.74
N GLU A 40 -5.57 -14.14 -7.58
CA GLU A 40 -6.23 -14.26 -6.29
C GLU A 40 -7.39 -13.27 -6.15
N ASP A 41 -7.25 -12.04 -6.64
CA ASP A 41 -8.30 -11.02 -6.62
C ASP A 41 -9.46 -11.32 -7.59
N ILE A 42 -9.20 -11.94 -8.75
CA ILE A 42 -10.22 -12.18 -9.79
C ILE A 42 -11.03 -13.46 -9.53
N PHE A 43 -10.39 -14.52 -9.02
CA PHE A 43 -11.03 -15.84 -8.83
C PHE A 43 -11.58 -16.08 -7.43
N SER A 44 -11.33 -15.17 -6.47
CA SER A 44 -11.88 -15.29 -5.12
C SER A 44 -13.40 -15.05 -5.12
N GLU A 45 -14.12 -15.77 -4.27
CA GLU A 45 -15.51 -15.43 -3.95
C GLU A 45 -15.58 -13.99 -3.41
N ARG A 46 -16.59 -13.24 -3.82
CA ARG A 46 -16.78 -11.85 -3.46
C ARG A 46 -17.84 -11.69 -2.37
N ILE A 47 -17.62 -10.76 -1.48
CA ILE A 47 -18.59 -10.28 -0.51
C ILE A 47 -18.95 -8.82 -0.82
N TYR A 48 -20.19 -8.44 -0.51
CA TYR A 48 -20.73 -7.11 -0.71
C TYR A 48 -21.05 -6.48 0.65
N VAL A 49 -20.34 -5.43 0.98
CA VAL A 49 -20.38 -4.78 2.29
C VAL A 49 -20.81 -3.33 2.12
N PHE A 50 -21.56 -2.78 3.06
CA PHE A 50 -22.18 -1.47 2.95
C PHE A 50 -21.48 -0.46 3.87
N THR A 51 -21.40 0.80 3.41
CA THR A 51 -21.15 1.93 4.31
C THR A 51 -22.44 2.30 5.06
N PRO A 52 -22.36 3.05 6.18
CA PRO A 52 -23.58 3.58 6.84
C PRO A 52 -24.42 4.49 5.95
N LYS A 53 -23.84 5.03 4.88
CA LYS A 53 -24.55 5.84 3.87
C LYS A 53 -25.26 5.02 2.81
N GLY A 54 -25.03 3.69 2.77
CA GLY A 54 -25.62 2.78 1.81
C GLY A 54 -24.75 2.50 0.57
N ASP A 55 -23.53 3.05 0.50
CA ASP A 55 -22.61 2.72 -0.59
C ASP A 55 -22.13 1.28 -0.48
N VAL A 56 -22.07 0.57 -1.60
CA VAL A 56 -21.66 -0.83 -1.66
C VAL A 56 -20.18 -0.91 -2.00
N GLN A 57 -19.43 -1.73 -1.24
CA GLN A 57 -18.06 -2.11 -1.53
C GLN A 57 -17.98 -3.61 -1.80
N GLU A 58 -17.39 -3.96 -2.93
CA GLU A 58 -17.10 -5.34 -3.30
C GLU A 58 -15.69 -5.71 -2.82
N LEU A 59 -15.58 -6.79 -2.03
CA LEU A 59 -14.33 -7.27 -1.47
C LEU A 59 -14.19 -8.78 -1.70
N PRO A 60 -12.96 -9.31 -1.74
CA PRO A 60 -12.72 -10.76 -1.67
C PRO A 60 -13.32 -11.36 -0.40
N LYS A 61 -13.72 -12.62 -0.45
CA LYS A 61 -14.14 -13.39 0.73
C LYS A 61 -13.03 -13.37 1.80
N ASP A 62 -13.42 -13.39 3.05
CA ASP A 62 -12.53 -13.30 4.22
C ASP A 62 -11.82 -11.95 4.40
N SER A 63 -12.19 -10.92 3.64
CA SER A 63 -11.72 -9.55 3.86
C SER A 63 -12.17 -9.02 5.20
N GLY A 64 -11.35 -8.18 5.81
CA GLY A 64 -11.61 -7.54 7.09
C GLY A 64 -11.91 -6.04 6.99
N PRO A 65 -12.15 -5.37 8.15
CA PRO A 65 -12.37 -3.94 8.21
C PRO A 65 -11.23 -3.11 7.63
N ILE A 66 -9.98 -3.60 7.66
CA ILE A 66 -8.83 -2.93 7.05
C ILE A 66 -8.96 -2.90 5.53
N ASP A 67 -9.31 -4.04 4.90
CA ASP A 67 -9.56 -4.11 3.46
C ASP A 67 -10.64 -3.13 3.04
N PHE A 68 -11.75 -3.09 3.80
CA PHE A 68 -12.85 -2.16 3.59
C PHE A 68 -12.42 -0.70 3.71
N ALA A 69 -11.62 -0.36 4.73
CA ALA A 69 -11.11 0.99 4.93
C ALA A 69 -10.27 1.48 3.73
N TYR A 70 -9.37 0.63 3.22
CA TYR A 70 -8.58 0.94 2.03
C TYR A 70 -9.39 0.90 0.72
N ALA A 71 -10.48 0.15 0.67
CA ALA A 71 -11.41 0.17 -0.46
C ALA A 71 -12.09 1.54 -0.58
N ILE A 72 -12.53 2.12 0.55
CA ILE A 72 -13.13 3.46 0.59
C ILE A 72 -12.10 4.52 0.19
N HIS A 73 -11.05 4.68 0.99
CA HIS A 73 -10.00 5.67 0.74
C HIS A 73 -8.71 5.32 1.47
N THR A 74 -7.56 5.59 0.84
CA THR A 74 -6.24 5.31 1.43
C THR A 74 -6.07 5.96 2.81
N GLN A 75 -6.47 7.23 2.97
CA GLN A 75 -6.36 7.94 4.26
C GLN A 75 -7.25 7.33 5.36
N VAL A 76 -8.41 6.77 4.99
CA VAL A 76 -9.27 6.06 5.95
C VAL A 76 -8.55 4.79 6.44
N GLY A 77 -7.93 4.05 5.53
CA GLY A 77 -7.12 2.88 5.87
C GLY A 77 -5.92 3.22 6.75
N GLU A 78 -5.18 4.28 6.42
CA GLU A 78 -3.99 4.71 7.18
C GLU A 78 -4.33 5.21 8.59
N LYS A 79 -5.49 5.82 8.76
CA LYS A 79 -5.94 6.39 10.05
C LYS A 79 -6.90 5.50 10.83
N ALA A 80 -7.18 4.29 10.35
CA ALA A 80 -8.10 3.36 11.01
C ALA A 80 -7.56 2.92 12.37
N THR A 81 -8.39 3.07 13.40
CA THR A 81 -8.08 2.65 14.79
C THR A 81 -9.07 1.62 15.31
N GLY A 82 -10.24 1.49 14.69
CA GLY A 82 -11.27 0.55 15.06
C GLY A 82 -12.32 0.42 13.96
N ALA A 83 -13.26 -0.50 14.16
CA ALA A 83 -14.39 -0.68 13.28
C ALA A 83 -15.64 -1.07 14.04
N LYS A 84 -16.80 -0.69 13.49
CA LYS A 84 -18.10 -1.23 13.90
C LYS A 84 -18.69 -2.00 12.73
N VAL A 85 -19.25 -3.16 13.02
CA VAL A 85 -20.03 -3.96 12.07
C VAL A 85 -21.43 -4.10 12.61
N ASN A 86 -22.42 -3.69 11.84
CA ASN A 86 -23.82 -3.69 12.24
C ASN A 86 -24.06 -2.98 13.60
N GLY A 87 -23.36 -1.85 13.82
CA GLY A 87 -23.43 -1.06 15.04
C GLY A 87 -22.61 -1.57 16.24
N ARG A 88 -21.96 -2.73 16.14
CA ARG A 88 -21.16 -3.32 17.22
C ARG A 88 -19.66 -3.15 16.95
N MET A 89 -18.91 -2.79 17.98
CA MET A 89 -17.45 -2.74 17.90
C MET A 89 -16.87 -4.12 17.62
N VAL A 90 -15.98 -4.20 16.62
CA VAL A 90 -15.26 -5.42 16.26
C VAL A 90 -13.76 -5.14 16.14
N PRO A 91 -12.92 -6.14 16.37
CA PRO A 91 -11.49 -5.99 16.10
C PRO A 91 -11.24 -5.82 14.60
N LEU A 92 -10.15 -5.12 14.23
CA LEU A 92 -9.75 -4.95 12.83
C LEU A 92 -9.39 -6.26 12.13
N THR A 93 -9.21 -7.33 12.88
CA THR A 93 -8.97 -8.70 12.40
C THR A 93 -10.25 -9.48 12.08
N ALA A 94 -11.43 -8.92 12.38
CA ALA A 94 -12.70 -9.57 12.12
C ALA A 94 -12.89 -9.82 10.61
N LYS A 95 -13.61 -10.90 10.28
CA LYS A 95 -13.98 -11.19 8.89
C LYS A 95 -15.36 -10.62 8.60
N LEU A 96 -15.47 -9.95 7.48
CA LEU A 96 -16.72 -9.37 7.00
C LEU A 96 -17.52 -10.39 6.18
N LYS A 97 -18.85 -10.21 6.17
CA LYS A 97 -19.80 -11.02 5.42
C LYS A 97 -20.63 -10.14 4.49
N THR A 98 -21.18 -10.75 3.46
CA THR A 98 -22.14 -10.05 2.58
C THR A 98 -23.34 -9.56 3.39
N GLY A 99 -23.70 -8.29 3.20
CA GLY A 99 -24.78 -7.63 3.92
C GLY A 99 -24.34 -6.85 5.17
N ASP A 100 -23.10 -6.97 5.60
CA ASP A 100 -22.60 -6.21 6.74
C ASP A 100 -22.56 -4.70 6.44
N VAL A 101 -22.99 -3.90 7.42
CA VAL A 101 -22.82 -2.44 7.43
C VAL A 101 -21.60 -2.11 8.29
N VAL A 102 -20.57 -1.55 7.64
CA VAL A 102 -19.26 -1.31 8.28
C VAL A 102 -18.98 0.17 8.41
N GLU A 103 -18.65 0.59 9.62
CA GLU A 103 -18.17 1.94 9.96
C GLU A 103 -16.73 1.86 10.44
N ILE A 104 -15.82 2.59 9.78
CA ILE A 104 -14.41 2.66 10.20
C ILE A 104 -14.22 3.86 11.13
N ILE A 105 -13.65 3.58 12.30
CA ILE A 105 -13.27 4.61 13.27
C ILE A 105 -11.85 5.03 12.95
N THR A 106 -11.66 6.34 12.69
CA THR A 106 -10.37 6.92 12.35
C THR A 106 -9.91 7.88 13.43
N ASN A 107 -8.60 7.98 13.63
CA ASN A 107 -7.99 8.99 14.48
C ASN A 107 -7.01 9.83 13.64
N ALA A 108 -7.16 11.17 13.71
CA ALA A 108 -6.29 12.10 12.98
C ALA A 108 -4.82 11.98 13.43
N HIS A 109 -4.58 11.61 14.70
CA HIS A 109 -3.25 11.43 15.29
C HIS A 109 -2.74 9.98 15.21
N SER A 110 -3.37 9.11 14.40
CA SER A 110 -2.87 7.76 14.19
C SER A 110 -1.48 7.79 13.57
N PHE A 111 -0.58 6.95 14.07
CA PHE A 111 0.78 6.77 13.54
C PHE A 111 0.81 6.04 12.18
N GLY A 112 -0.33 5.68 11.65
CA GLY A 112 -0.48 4.93 10.40
C GLY A 112 -0.77 3.44 10.61
N PRO A 113 -0.71 2.64 9.54
CA PRO A 113 -0.98 1.22 9.59
C PRO A 113 0.06 0.43 10.39
N SER A 114 -0.32 -0.69 10.97
CA SER A 114 0.62 -1.65 11.56
C SER A 114 1.26 -2.52 10.45
N ARG A 115 2.53 -2.90 10.62
CA ARG A 115 3.23 -3.84 9.71
C ARG A 115 2.53 -5.22 9.64
N ASP A 116 1.90 -5.65 10.72
CA ASP A 116 1.17 -6.92 10.77
C ASP A 116 -0.07 -6.93 9.87
N TRP A 117 -0.63 -5.76 9.55
CA TRP A 117 -1.79 -5.67 8.66
C TRP A 117 -1.52 -6.22 7.26
N ILE A 118 -0.27 -6.20 6.79
CA ILE A 118 0.13 -6.81 5.50
C ILE A 118 -0.25 -8.29 5.42
N LYS A 119 -0.16 -9.00 6.56
CA LYS A 119 -0.49 -10.43 6.64
C LYS A 119 -2.01 -10.68 6.76
N MET A 120 -2.75 -9.70 7.27
CA MET A 120 -4.18 -9.83 7.55
C MET A 120 -5.05 -9.45 6.36
N VAL A 121 -4.61 -8.47 5.55
CA VAL A 121 -5.39 -7.98 4.41
C VAL A 121 -5.44 -9.00 3.27
N LYS A 122 -6.59 -9.07 2.62
CA LYS A 122 -6.85 -9.94 1.48
C LYS A 122 -6.73 -9.19 0.16
N THR A 123 -7.05 -7.89 0.13
CA THR A 123 -7.00 -7.10 -1.10
C THR A 123 -5.58 -6.69 -1.46
N THR A 124 -5.22 -6.82 -2.74
CA THR A 124 -3.95 -6.33 -3.29
C THR A 124 -3.81 -4.82 -3.12
N LYS A 125 -4.93 -4.08 -3.24
CA LYS A 125 -4.97 -2.62 -3.03
C LYS A 125 -4.50 -2.24 -1.61
N ALA A 126 -5.07 -2.85 -0.56
CA ALA A 126 -4.68 -2.58 0.82
C ALA A 126 -3.22 -2.97 1.06
N ARG A 127 -2.81 -4.16 0.63
CA ARG A 127 -1.44 -4.67 0.78
C ARG A 127 -0.41 -3.73 0.15
N ASN A 128 -0.65 -3.26 -1.07
CA ASN A 128 0.26 -2.36 -1.78
C ASN A 128 0.30 -0.97 -1.14
N ARG A 129 -0.82 -0.44 -0.65
CA ARG A 129 -0.86 0.85 0.06
C ARG A 129 -0.11 0.81 1.38
N ILE A 130 -0.28 -0.26 2.16
CA ILE A 130 0.45 -0.45 3.41
C ILE A 130 1.96 -0.58 3.14
N ARG A 131 2.37 -1.36 2.14
CA ARG A 131 3.79 -1.45 1.74
C ARG A 131 4.36 -0.10 1.32
N GLN A 132 3.60 0.66 0.52
CA GLN A 132 4.02 1.99 0.07
C GLN A 132 4.19 2.96 1.24
N PHE A 133 3.28 2.92 2.22
CA PHE A 133 3.38 3.72 3.44
C PHE A 133 4.72 3.47 4.16
N PHE A 134 5.04 2.21 4.43
CA PHE A 134 6.30 1.86 5.09
C PHE A 134 7.54 2.18 4.25
N LYS A 135 7.49 1.95 2.95
CA LYS A 135 8.58 2.32 2.05
C LYS A 135 8.88 3.82 2.09
N ASN A 136 7.85 4.65 2.14
CA ASN A 136 8.01 6.10 2.25
C ASN A 136 8.57 6.48 3.62
N GLN A 137 8.06 5.87 4.71
CA GLN A 137 8.55 6.10 6.07
C GLN A 137 10.02 5.69 6.23
N ASP A 138 10.40 4.50 5.76
CA ASP A 138 11.77 4.01 5.79
C ASP A 138 12.70 4.90 4.95
N LYS A 139 12.23 5.42 3.82
CA LYS A 139 12.97 6.37 2.98
C LYS A 139 13.22 7.69 3.70
N GLU A 140 12.20 8.27 4.36
CA GLU A 140 12.33 9.52 5.11
C GLU A 140 13.29 9.36 6.31
N ALA A 141 13.17 8.24 7.05
CA ALA A 141 14.08 7.91 8.13
C ALA A 141 15.54 7.78 7.65
N SER A 142 15.76 7.11 6.49
CA SER A 142 17.07 6.96 5.89
C SER A 142 17.66 8.29 5.44
N ILE A 143 16.85 9.20 4.87
CA ILE A 143 17.27 10.56 4.49
C ILE A 143 17.69 11.36 5.71
N THR A 144 16.90 11.33 6.78
CA THR A 144 17.19 12.05 8.03
C THR A 144 18.50 11.57 8.63
N LYS A 145 18.66 10.25 8.78
CA LYS A 145 19.88 9.63 9.30
C LYS A 145 21.09 9.94 8.44
N GLY A 146 20.96 9.86 7.11
CA GLY A 146 22.03 10.21 6.19
C GLY A 146 22.48 11.67 6.31
N ARG A 147 21.51 12.58 6.50
CA ARG A 147 21.78 14.01 6.73
C ARG A 147 22.54 14.24 8.05
N GLU A 148 22.11 13.59 9.12
CA GLU A 148 22.76 13.67 10.43
C GLU A 148 24.22 13.20 10.36
N LEU A 149 24.47 12.07 9.71
CA LEU A 149 25.82 11.54 9.51
C LEU A 149 26.71 12.48 8.69
N LEU A 150 26.17 13.13 7.66
CA LEU A 150 26.90 14.12 6.88
C LEU A 150 27.25 15.36 7.70
N ILE A 151 26.30 15.86 8.50
CA ILE A 151 26.54 17.01 9.38
C ILE A 151 27.64 16.68 10.39
N ALA A 152 27.58 15.52 11.04
CA ALA A 152 28.60 15.08 11.98
C ALA A 152 29.99 14.98 11.32
N TYR A 153 30.07 14.38 10.14
CA TYR A 153 31.30 14.28 9.36
C TYR A 153 31.91 15.66 9.03
N PHE A 154 31.09 16.61 8.58
CA PHE A 154 31.57 17.96 8.27
C PHE A 154 32.08 18.68 9.54
N GLN A 155 31.39 18.54 10.67
CA GLN A 155 31.80 19.14 11.94
C GLN A 155 33.13 18.57 12.42
N GLU A 156 33.32 17.24 12.35
CA GLU A 156 34.56 16.56 12.73
C GLU A 156 35.77 17.04 11.90
N HIS A 157 35.54 17.35 10.62
CA HIS A 157 36.59 17.83 9.71
C HIS A 157 36.68 19.35 9.61
N GLY A 158 36.00 20.10 10.49
CA GLY A 158 36.09 21.58 10.56
C GLY A 158 35.37 22.30 9.43
N TYR A 159 34.43 21.63 8.71
CA TYR A 159 33.64 22.24 7.63
C TYR A 159 32.31 22.75 8.15
N ILE A 160 31.84 23.85 7.60
CA ILE A 160 30.51 24.41 7.89
C ILE A 160 29.46 23.64 7.07
N ALA A 161 28.75 22.69 7.71
CA ALA A 161 27.80 21.80 7.07
C ALA A 161 26.76 22.52 6.18
N ASN A 162 26.19 23.64 6.67
CA ASN A 162 25.19 24.41 5.93
C ASN A 162 25.70 24.98 4.60
N LYS A 163 27.00 25.24 4.46
CA LYS A 163 27.59 25.72 3.22
C LYS A 163 27.69 24.64 2.16
N TYR A 164 27.92 23.40 2.57
CA TYR A 164 28.16 22.27 1.65
C TYR A 164 26.91 21.41 1.42
N LEU A 165 25.91 21.49 2.29
CA LEU A 165 24.61 20.81 2.14
C LEU A 165 23.57 21.70 1.42
N ASP A 166 23.98 22.84 0.87
CA ASP A 166 23.13 23.66 0.02
C ASP A 166 22.79 22.92 -1.29
N LYS A 167 21.59 23.14 -1.78
CA LYS A 167 21.02 22.49 -2.98
C LYS A 167 21.96 22.61 -4.19
N LYS A 168 22.59 23.79 -4.37
CA LYS A 168 23.47 24.08 -5.48
C LYS A 168 24.73 23.19 -5.47
N HIS A 169 25.38 23.04 -4.32
CA HIS A 169 26.57 22.21 -4.19
C HIS A 169 26.25 20.72 -4.32
N ILE A 170 25.10 20.30 -3.82
CA ILE A 170 24.64 18.92 -3.96
C ILE A 170 24.39 18.58 -5.43
N GLU A 171 23.76 19.46 -6.20
CA GLU A 171 23.49 19.27 -7.63
C GLU A 171 24.78 19.19 -8.47
N GLU A 172 25.85 19.87 -8.07
CA GLU A 172 27.18 19.77 -8.73
C GLU A 172 27.89 18.45 -8.46
N ILE A 173 27.67 17.85 -7.29
CA ILE A 173 28.34 16.60 -6.87
C ILE A 173 27.61 15.36 -7.38
N LEU A 174 26.28 15.39 -7.52
CA LEU A 174 25.46 14.27 -7.93
C LEU A 174 25.94 13.54 -9.21
N PRO A 175 26.30 14.23 -10.29
CA PRO A 175 26.77 13.59 -11.51
C PRO A 175 28.07 12.81 -11.32
N ARG A 176 28.97 13.30 -10.42
CA ARG A 176 30.26 12.65 -10.12
C ARG A 176 30.13 11.39 -9.29
N MET A 177 29.01 11.22 -8.58
CA MET A 177 28.73 10.08 -7.71
C MET A 177 27.86 9.02 -8.35
N SER A 178 27.51 9.15 -9.64
CA SER A 178 26.59 8.25 -10.36
C SER A 178 25.23 8.10 -9.70
N VAL A 179 24.77 9.13 -8.95
CA VAL A 179 23.48 9.16 -8.25
C VAL A 179 22.56 10.14 -8.94
N ARG A 180 21.32 9.72 -9.17
CA ARG A 180 20.34 10.50 -9.94
C ARG A 180 19.65 11.61 -9.13
N SER A 181 19.80 11.61 -7.80
CA SER A 181 19.15 12.62 -6.94
C SER A 181 19.87 12.78 -5.59
N ALA A 182 19.68 13.93 -4.95
CA ALA A 182 20.19 14.19 -3.60
C ALA A 182 19.72 13.15 -2.57
N VAL A 183 18.51 12.62 -2.74
CA VAL A 183 17.94 11.55 -1.90
C VAL A 183 18.72 10.25 -2.04
N SER A 184 19.15 9.90 -3.25
CA SER A 184 19.96 8.70 -3.50
C SER A 184 21.38 8.83 -2.91
N TYR A 185 21.93 10.05 -2.87
CA TYR A 185 23.21 10.34 -2.23
C TYR A 185 23.19 10.11 -0.72
N THR A 186 22.18 10.60 -0.02
CA THR A 186 22.03 10.39 1.42
C THR A 186 21.80 8.93 1.78
N HIS A 187 21.16 8.16 0.90
CA HIS A 187 20.95 6.73 1.10
C HIS A 187 22.22 5.90 0.95
N LEU A 188 23.09 6.22 -0.02
CA LEU A 188 24.36 5.50 -0.25
C LEU A 188 25.36 5.64 0.90
N ARG A 189 25.33 6.73 1.65
CA ARG A 189 26.25 6.97 2.77
C ARG A 189 25.71 6.48 4.13
N ALA A 190 24.47 6.00 4.20
CA ALA A 190 23.87 5.42 5.41
C ALA A 190 24.14 3.89 5.55
N HIS A 191 24.81 3.29 4.56
CA HIS A 191 25.35 1.94 4.54
C HIS A 191 26.89 2.02 4.50
#